data_699c9388968695509bdbf965daa3361a
#
_entry.id   699c9388968695509bdbf965daa3361a
#
_cell.length_a   1.000
_cell.length_b   1.000
_cell.length_c   1.000
_cell.angle_alpha   90.00
_cell.angle_beta   90.00
_cell.angle_gamma   90.00
#
_symmetry.space_group_name_H-M   'P 1'
#
loop_
_entity.id
_entity.type
_entity.pdbx_description
1 polymer ?
#
loop_
_entity_poly.entity_id
_entity_poly.type
_entity_poly.pdbx_seq_one_letter_code
_entity_poly.pdbx_strand_id
1 'polypeptide(L)'
;MTELCLVRHGQTDWNRLEIIQGREDNPLNALGRQQAEESAAFLSQEEWDVIVSSPLSRAVHTAQAIATACGIEHEAILLDDRFIEREFGTASGQPVKGIYEAVQADDQERIPGLETEDEMRSRVLEGMNHLVDTYPGKRIIVVCHSHAIKAALSAIDGTYTFRHAMRNACSNYITHQQGQFEVKAVNVADHITDPTIMK
;
A
#
# COMPACT_ATOMS: atom_id res chain seq x y z
N MET A 1 -10.93 19.92 2.89
CA MET A 1 -9.83 18.99 3.25
C MET A 1 -10.17 17.62 2.68
N THR A 2 -9.28 17.03 1.91
CA THR A 2 -9.42 15.64 1.40
C THR A 2 -8.62 14.72 2.32
N GLU A 3 -9.12 13.52 2.61
CA GLU A 3 -8.43 12.53 3.42
C GLU A 3 -8.12 11.29 2.58
N LEU A 4 -6.89 10.81 2.66
CA LEU A 4 -6.44 9.55 2.05
C LEU A 4 -6.08 8.56 3.17
N CYS A 5 -6.63 7.35 3.12
CA CYS A 5 -6.22 6.23 3.94
C CYS A 5 -5.51 5.19 3.06
N LEU A 6 -4.19 5.12 3.13
CA LEU A 6 -3.40 4.13 2.42
C LEU A 6 -3.37 2.83 3.23
N VAL A 7 -3.94 1.76 2.68
CA VAL A 7 -4.06 0.46 3.35
C VAL A 7 -3.15 -0.54 2.65
N ARG A 8 -2.26 -1.18 3.41
CA ARG A 8 -1.49 -2.31 2.88
C ARG A 8 -2.36 -3.54 2.76
N HIS A 9 -2.23 -4.31 1.67
CA HIS A 9 -2.91 -5.58 1.52
C HIS A 9 -2.62 -6.58 2.65
N GLY A 10 -3.50 -7.55 2.89
CA GLY A 10 -3.29 -8.65 3.82
C GLY A 10 -2.12 -9.56 3.43
N GLN A 11 -1.74 -10.48 4.31
CA GLN A 11 -0.61 -11.38 4.11
C GLN A 11 -0.78 -12.29 2.88
N THR A 12 0.32 -12.54 2.18
CA THR A 12 0.48 -13.59 1.18
C THR A 12 1.46 -14.67 1.68
N ASP A 13 1.53 -15.82 1.01
CA ASP A 13 2.55 -16.82 1.35
C ASP A 13 3.98 -16.32 1.12
N TRP A 14 4.20 -15.46 0.12
CA TRP A 14 5.51 -14.87 -0.12
C TRP A 14 5.89 -13.86 0.98
N ASN A 15 4.93 -13.15 1.58
CA ASN A 15 5.20 -12.36 2.78
C ASN A 15 5.68 -13.25 3.93
N ARG A 16 4.97 -14.34 4.20
CA ARG A 16 5.30 -15.29 5.27
C ARG A 16 6.67 -15.95 5.07
N LEU A 17 7.04 -16.22 3.83
CA LEU A 17 8.31 -16.86 3.45
C LEU A 17 9.45 -15.86 3.26
N GLU A 18 9.22 -14.57 3.46
CA GLU A 18 10.19 -13.49 3.22
C GLU A 18 10.77 -13.54 1.79
N ILE A 19 9.90 -13.73 0.79
CA ILE A 19 10.23 -13.69 -0.64
C ILE A 19 9.79 -12.32 -1.20
N ILE A 20 10.65 -11.69 -2.00
CA ILE A 20 10.33 -10.44 -2.69
C ILE A 20 9.26 -10.70 -3.75
N GLN A 21 8.12 -10.02 -3.64
CA GLN A 21 7.00 -10.22 -4.55
C GLN A 21 7.01 -9.26 -5.74
N GLY A 22 7.26 -7.99 -5.47
CA GLY A 22 7.14 -6.96 -6.48
C GLY A 22 5.77 -6.98 -7.16
N ARG A 23 5.78 -7.07 -8.48
CA ARG A 23 4.58 -7.11 -9.32
C ARG A 23 4.07 -8.51 -9.62
N GLU A 24 4.69 -9.54 -9.05
CA GLU A 24 4.16 -10.90 -9.10
C GLU A 24 2.78 -10.96 -8.42
N ASP A 25 1.81 -11.56 -9.10
CA ASP A 25 0.42 -11.56 -8.66
C ASP A 25 0.09 -12.74 -7.72
N ASN A 26 0.65 -12.71 -6.53
CA ASN A 26 0.41 -13.68 -5.47
C ASN A 26 -0.87 -13.34 -4.69
N PRO A 27 -1.78 -14.32 -4.47
CA PRO A 27 -3.02 -14.11 -3.74
C PRO A 27 -2.80 -13.98 -2.22
N LEU A 28 -3.81 -13.49 -1.53
CA LEU A 28 -3.87 -13.55 -0.07
C LEU A 28 -3.89 -15.01 0.41
N ASN A 29 -3.14 -15.31 1.46
CA ASN A 29 -3.27 -16.58 2.18
C ASN A 29 -4.45 -16.52 3.19
N ALA A 30 -4.64 -17.58 3.98
CA ALA A 30 -5.75 -17.64 4.92
C ALA A 30 -5.69 -16.51 5.97
N LEU A 31 -4.50 -16.24 6.53
CA LEU A 31 -4.30 -15.15 7.47
C LEU A 31 -4.53 -13.79 6.81
N GLY A 32 -4.06 -13.60 5.58
CA GLY A 32 -4.25 -12.35 4.85
C GLY A 32 -5.72 -12.03 4.56
N ARG A 33 -6.55 -13.04 4.30
CA ARG A 33 -8.00 -12.84 4.17
C ARG A 33 -8.63 -12.42 5.50
N GLN A 34 -8.26 -13.06 6.61
CA GLN A 34 -8.68 -12.64 7.94
C GLN A 34 -8.26 -11.20 8.24
N GLN A 35 -7.01 -10.82 7.96
CA GLN A 35 -6.51 -9.46 8.15
C GLN A 35 -7.28 -8.45 7.30
N ALA A 36 -7.67 -8.82 6.07
CA ALA A 36 -8.50 -7.97 5.21
C ALA A 36 -9.90 -7.74 5.84
N GLU A 37 -10.51 -8.77 6.41
CA GLU A 37 -11.80 -8.66 7.11
C GLU A 37 -11.70 -7.81 8.39
N GLU A 38 -10.62 -7.95 9.17
CA GLU A 38 -10.36 -7.16 10.37
C GLU A 38 -10.15 -5.67 10.01
N SER A 39 -9.38 -5.38 8.96
CA SER A 39 -9.21 -4.03 8.45
C SER A 39 -10.53 -3.45 7.94
N ALA A 40 -11.34 -4.26 7.26
CA ALA A 40 -12.66 -3.88 6.78
C ALA A 40 -13.61 -3.51 7.94
N ALA A 41 -13.65 -4.33 8.98
CA ALA A 41 -14.47 -4.06 10.18
C ALA A 41 -14.03 -2.78 10.91
N PHE A 42 -12.74 -2.49 10.94
CA PHE A 42 -12.20 -1.26 11.52
C PHE A 42 -12.56 -0.03 10.70
N LEU A 43 -12.31 -0.07 9.38
CA LEU A 43 -12.53 1.06 8.48
C LEU A 43 -14.02 1.37 8.27
N SER A 44 -14.90 0.36 8.34
CA SER A 44 -16.36 0.55 8.21
C SER A 44 -17.02 1.29 9.37
N GLN A 45 -16.28 1.58 10.44
CA GLN A 45 -16.77 2.42 11.54
C GLN A 45 -16.86 3.91 11.15
N GLU A 46 -16.30 4.28 10.02
CA GLU A 46 -16.32 5.62 9.45
C GLU A 46 -16.88 5.59 8.02
N GLU A 47 -17.37 6.74 7.55
CA GLU A 47 -17.87 6.86 6.17
C GLU A 47 -16.72 7.12 5.20
N TRP A 48 -16.73 6.42 4.06
CA TRP A 48 -15.76 6.57 2.98
C TRP A 48 -16.50 6.81 1.66
N ASP A 49 -15.99 7.74 0.86
CA ASP A 49 -16.61 8.13 -0.40
C ASP A 49 -16.12 7.32 -1.60
N VAL A 50 -14.83 6.94 -1.59
CA VAL A 50 -14.15 6.32 -2.74
C VAL A 50 -13.19 5.23 -2.26
N ILE A 51 -13.16 4.12 -2.98
CA ILE A 51 -12.14 3.06 -2.78
C ILE A 51 -11.35 2.91 -4.08
N VAL A 52 -10.04 3.02 -3.97
CA VAL A 52 -9.06 2.79 -5.04
C VAL A 52 -8.21 1.60 -4.67
N SER A 53 -7.80 0.80 -5.64
CA SER A 53 -6.92 -0.34 -5.41
C SER A 53 -5.81 -0.41 -6.47
N SER A 54 -4.64 -0.84 -6.05
CA SER A 54 -3.67 -1.46 -6.98
C SER A 54 -4.34 -2.61 -7.73
N PRO A 55 -3.98 -2.88 -8.98
CA PRO A 55 -4.59 -3.95 -9.77
C PRO A 55 -4.17 -5.37 -9.32
N LEU A 56 -3.15 -5.52 -8.46
CA LEU A 56 -2.70 -6.84 -8.01
C LEU A 56 -3.75 -7.52 -7.11
N SER A 57 -3.99 -8.80 -7.33
CA SER A 57 -5.10 -9.57 -6.72
C SER A 57 -5.16 -9.45 -5.20
N ARG A 58 -4.01 -9.47 -4.52
CA ARG A 58 -3.93 -9.29 -3.05
C ARG A 58 -4.47 -7.95 -2.56
N ALA A 59 -4.26 -6.88 -3.34
CA ALA A 59 -4.81 -5.56 -3.03
C ALA A 59 -6.30 -5.49 -3.38
N VAL A 60 -6.69 -6.01 -4.54
CA VAL A 60 -8.10 -6.06 -4.97
C VAL A 60 -8.95 -6.84 -3.97
N HIS A 61 -8.52 -8.03 -3.54
CA HIS A 61 -9.28 -8.81 -2.55
C HIS A 61 -9.38 -8.12 -1.19
N THR A 62 -8.32 -7.41 -0.76
CA THR A 62 -8.38 -6.59 0.46
C THR A 62 -9.36 -5.41 0.28
N ALA A 63 -9.35 -4.74 -0.88
CA ALA A 63 -10.28 -3.65 -1.20
C ALA A 63 -11.73 -4.13 -1.26
N GLN A 64 -11.99 -5.31 -1.81
CA GLN A 64 -13.33 -5.92 -1.86
C GLN A 64 -13.90 -6.22 -0.47
N ALA A 65 -13.07 -6.74 0.45
CA ALA A 65 -13.49 -6.94 1.85
C ALA A 65 -13.89 -5.61 2.50
N ILE A 66 -13.08 -4.56 2.29
CA ILE A 66 -13.36 -3.21 2.81
C ILE A 66 -14.63 -2.64 2.17
N ALA A 67 -14.79 -2.73 0.84
CA ALA A 67 -15.95 -2.24 0.13
C ALA A 67 -17.24 -2.89 0.64
N THR A 68 -17.24 -4.22 0.82
CA THR A 68 -18.37 -4.96 1.38
C THR A 68 -18.77 -4.43 2.75
N ALA A 69 -17.81 -4.22 3.65
CA ALA A 69 -18.09 -3.73 5.01
C ALA A 69 -18.56 -2.26 5.02
N CYS A 70 -18.08 -1.44 4.07
CA CYS A 70 -18.48 -0.04 3.92
C CYS A 70 -19.79 0.13 3.12
N GLY A 71 -20.39 -0.95 2.61
CA GLY A 71 -21.61 -0.88 1.78
C GLY A 71 -21.38 -0.27 0.39
N ILE A 72 -20.17 -0.41 -0.15
CA ILE A 72 -19.75 0.05 -1.48
C ILE A 72 -19.71 -1.16 -2.42
N GLU A 73 -20.31 -1.03 -3.61
CA GLU A 73 -20.31 -2.10 -4.61
C GLU A 73 -18.88 -2.37 -5.14
N HIS A 74 -18.55 -3.64 -5.39
CA HIS A 74 -17.21 -4.02 -5.85
C HIS A 74 -16.85 -3.38 -7.21
N GLU A 75 -17.85 -3.18 -8.06
CA GLU A 75 -17.71 -2.52 -9.37
C GLU A 75 -17.37 -1.03 -9.26
N ALA A 76 -17.59 -0.43 -8.09
CA ALA A 76 -17.22 0.95 -7.81
C ALA A 76 -15.76 1.10 -7.35
N ILE A 77 -15.04 -0.01 -7.10
CA ILE A 77 -13.61 0.04 -6.78
C ILE A 77 -12.84 0.46 -8.03
N LEU A 78 -12.08 1.55 -7.91
CA LEU A 78 -11.25 2.07 -8.99
C LEU A 78 -9.89 1.40 -8.96
N LEU A 79 -9.43 0.87 -10.10
CA LEU A 79 -8.07 0.33 -10.23
C LEU A 79 -7.13 1.41 -10.74
N ASP A 80 -5.96 1.56 -10.09
CA ASP A 80 -4.97 2.56 -10.47
C ASP A 80 -3.55 1.99 -10.37
N ASP A 81 -2.88 1.86 -11.51
CA ASP A 81 -1.53 1.32 -11.65
C ASP A 81 -0.47 2.17 -10.92
N ARG A 82 -0.75 3.44 -10.66
CA ARG A 82 0.17 4.31 -9.92
C ARG A 82 0.38 3.86 -8.48
N PHE A 83 -0.51 3.02 -7.94
CA PHE A 83 -0.38 2.42 -6.61
C PHE A 83 0.10 0.96 -6.62
N ILE A 84 0.53 0.43 -7.77
CA ILE A 84 1.12 -0.91 -7.85
C ILE A 84 2.41 -0.99 -7.04
N GLU A 85 2.82 -2.19 -6.62
CA GLU A 85 4.06 -2.38 -5.85
C GLU A 85 5.30 -2.01 -6.68
N ARG A 86 6.42 -1.81 -5.99
CA ARG A 86 7.73 -1.58 -6.59
C ARG A 86 8.10 -2.72 -7.53
N GLU A 87 8.60 -2.38 -8.71
CA GLU A 87 9.22 -3.36 -9.57
C GLU A 87 10.61 -3.72 -9.00
N PHE A 88 10.81 -5.00 -8.69
CA PHE A 88 12.08 -5.46 -8.15
C PHE A 88 12.97 -6.15 -9.18
N GLY A 89 12.60 -6.13 -10.47
CA GLY A 89 13.38 -6.72 -11.54
C GLY A 89 13.81 -8.15 -11.21
N THR A 90 15.11 -8.43 -11.37
CA THR A 90 15.67 -9.78 -11.13
C THR A 90 15.66 -10.23 -9.66
N ALA A 91 15.33 -9.35 -8.71
CA ALA A 91 15.15 -9.72 -7.30
C ALA A 91 13.76 -10.31 -7.00
N SER A 92 12.76 -10.14 -7.89
CA SER A 92 11.45 -10.78 -7.73
C SER A 92 11.58 -12.30 -7.63
N GLY A 93 10.89 -12.89 -6.65
CA GLY A 93 10.96 -14.33 -6.36
C GLY A 93 12.18 -14.78 -5.56
N GLN A 94 13.10 -13.88 -5.24
CA GLN A 94 14.25 -14.20 -4.40
C GLN A 94 13.95 -13.97 -2.91
N PRO A 95 14.62 -14.73 -2.02
CA PRO A 95 14.58 -14.44 -0.59
C PRO A 95 15.08 -13.02 -0.30
N VAL A 96 14.40 -12.31 0.59
CA VAL A 96 14.82 -10.97 1.04
C VAL A 96 16.23 -10.98 1.59
N LYS A 97 16.57 -12.05 2.36
CA LYS A 97 17.92 -12.24 2.92
C LYS A 97 18.96 -12.36 1.79
N GLY A 98 19.96 -11.49 1.83
CA GLY A 98 21.07 -11.47 0.86
C GLY A 98 20.91 -10.50 -0.30
N ILE A 99 19.71 -10.02 -0.59
CA ILE A 99 19.45 -9.01 -1.61
C ILE A 99 18.97 -7.66 -1.03
N TYR A 100 18.57 -7.65 0.26
CA TYR A 100 17.94 -6.50 0.92
C TYR A 100 18.76 -5.22 0.79
N GLU A 101 20.07 -5.28 1.06
CA GLU A 101 20.92 -4.08 1.00
C GLU A 101 21.05 -3.51 -0.41
N ALA A 102 21.08 -4.36 -1.45
CA ALA A 102 21.08 -3.91 -2.84
C ALA A 102 19.75 -3.24 -3.23
N VAL A 103 18.62 -3.80 -2.76
CA VAL A 103 17.29 -3.18 -2.93
C VAL A 103 17.23 -1.81 -2.26
N GLN A 104 17.76 -1.69 -1.03
CA GLN A 104 17.77 -0.45 -0.25
C GLN A 104 18.75 0.61 -0.81
N ALA A 105 19.72 0.21 -1.59
CA ALA A 105 20.69 1.08 -2.22
C ALA A 105 20.30 1.50 -3.65
N ASP A 106 19.11 1.11 -4.14
CA ASP A 106 18.68 1.30 -5.55
C ASP A 106 19.71 0.75 -6.55
N ASP A 107 20.37 -0.37 -6.22
CA ASP A 107 21.48 -0.93 -6.98
C ASP A 107 20.98 -1.64 -8.26
N GLN A 108 20.73 -0.85 -9.29
CA GLN A 108 20.25 -1.33 -10.59
C GLN A 108 21.32 -2.13 -11.36
N GLU A 109 22.60 -1.97 -11.05
CA GLU A 109 23.67 -2.80 -11.64
C GLU A 109 23.58 -4.23 -11.11
N ARG A 110 23.35 -4.39 -9.79
CA ARG A 110 23.16 -5.68 -9.15
C ARG A 110 21.77 -6.27 -9.38
N ILE A 111 20.75 -5.41 -9.55
CA ILE A 111 19.34 -5.79 -9.73
C ILE A 111 18.81 -5.15 -11.01
N PRO A 112 19.09 -5.70 -12.19
CA PRO A 112 18.53 -5.21 -13.44
C PRO A 112 17.00 -5.18 -13.41
N GLY A 113 16.43 -4.04 -13.84
CA GLY A 113 14.97 -3.83 -13.85
C GLY A 113 14.38 -3.37 -12.52
N LEU A 114 15.21 -3.07 -11.52
CA LEU A 114 14.74 -2.47 -10.26
C LEU A 114 14.20 -1.05 -10.51
N GLU A 115 12.97 -0.78 -10.10
CA GLU A 115 12.42 0.57 -10.03
C GLU A 115 13.09 1.33 -8.88
N THR A 116 13.61 2.52 -9.14
CA THR A 116 14.23 3.34 -8.10
C THR A 116 13.20 3.90 -7.12
N GLU A 117 13.67 4.31 -5.94
CA GLU A 117 12.81 4.98 -4.97
C GLU A 117 12.23 6.28 -5.52
N ASP A 118 12.99 7.02 -6.33
CA ASP A 118 12.53 8.29 -6.92
C ASP A 118 11.47 8.08 -8.01
N GLU A 119 11.62 7.08 -8.86
CA GLU A 119 10.59 6.70 -9.83
C GLU A 119 9.29 6.34 -9.11
N MET A 120 9.41 5.57 -8.03
CA MET A 120 8.27 5.16 -7.24
C MET A 120 7.59 6.32 -6.52
N ARG A 121 8.36 7.24 -5.91
CA ARG A 121 7.82 8.47 -5.31
C ARG A 121 7.06 9.31 -6.34
N SER A 122 7.62 9.47 -7.52
CA SER A 122 7.02 10.28 -8.59
C SER A 122 5.66 9.74 -9.01
N ARG A 123 5.53 8.43 -9.30
CA ARG A 123 4.25 7.86 -9.75
C ARG A 123 3.20 7.80 -8.64
N VAL A 124 3.60 7.50 -7.41
CA VAL A 124 2.65 7.46 -6.28
C VAL A 124 2.15 8.86 -5.95
N LEU A 125 3.04 9.87 -5.95
CA LEU A 125 2.62 11.26 -5.74
C LEU A 125 1.71 11.77 -6.87
N GLU A 126 1.98 11.39 -8.12
CA GLU A 126 1.07 11.67 -9.25
C GLU A 126 -0.32 11.06 -9.00
N GLY A 127 -0.38 9.79 -8.53
CA GLY A 127 -1.64 9.14 -8.16
C GLY A 127 -2.38 9.89 -7.06
N MET A 128 -1.69 10.28 -6.00
CA MET A 128 -2.28 11.03 -4.90
C MET A 128 -2.81 12.39 -5.34
N ASN A 129 -2.04 13.14 -6.14
CA ASN A 129 -2.49 14.44 -6.69
C ASN A 129 -3.74 14.26 -7.56
N HIS A 130 -3.74 13.26 -8.43
CA HIS A 130 -4.92 12.96 -9.25
C HIS A 130 -6.17 12.68 -8.41
N LEU A 131 -6.04 11.92 -7.31
CA LEU A 131 -7.17 11.62 -6.44
C LEU A 131 -7.71 12.87 -5.72
N VAL A 132 -6.85 13.72 -5.18
CA VAL A 132 -7.30 14.92 -4.47
C VAL A 132 -7.89 15.98 -5.41
N ASP A 133 -7.42 16.02 -6.67
CA ASP A 133 -7.95 16.90 -7.71
C ASP A 133 -9.31 16.40 -8.26
N THR A 134 -9.45 15.07 -8.40
CA THR A 134 -10.68 14.45 -8.93
C THR A 134 -11.78 14.40 -7.87
N TYR A 135 -11.44 14.19 -6.61
CA TYR A 135 -12.37 14.01 -5.49
C TYR A 135 -12.13 15.01 -4.36
N PRO A 136 -12.24 16.32 -4.60
CA PRO A 136 -11.97 17.34 -3.59
C PRO A 136 -12.93 17.23 -2.41
N GLY A 137 -12.39 17.27 -1.20
CA GLY A 137 -13.17 17.21 0.04
C GLY A 137 -13.67 15.81 0.43
N LYS A 138 -13.28 14.76 -0.31
CA LYS A 138 -13.70 13.39 -0.08
C LYS A 138 -12.75 12.62 0.82
N ARG A 139 -13.26 11.52 1.37
CA ARG A 139 -12.51 10.52 2.13
C ARG A 139 -12.27 9.30 1.25
N ILE A 140 -11.01 8.97 0.99
CA ILE A 140 -10.60 8.00 -0.03
C ILE A 140 -9.75 6.90 0.63
N ILE A 141 -10.14 5.65 0.46
CA ILE A 141 -9.27 4.51 0.78
C ILE A 141 -8.47 4.15 -0.47
N VAL A 142 -7.17 3.93 -0.30
CA VAL A 142 -6.27 3.43 -1.35
C VAL A 142 -5.62 2.14 -0.86
N VAL A 143 -6.04 1.01 -1.40
CA VAL A 143 -5.44 -0.29 -1.04
C VAL A 143 -4.25 -0.57 -1.94
N CYS A 144 -3.09 -0.70 -1.34
CA CYS A 144 -1.82 -0.81 -2.06
C CYS A 144 -0.78 -1.67 -1.31
N HIS A 145 0.48 -1.33 -1.38
CA HIS A 145 1.60 -2.16 -0.99
C HIS A 145 2.59 -1.42 -0.08
N SER A 146 3.49 -2.17 0.54
CA SER A 146 4.47 -1.63 1.47
C SER A 146 5.31 -0.50 0.87
N HIS A 147 5.91 -0.70 -0.32
CA HIS A 147 6.75 0.34 -0.92
C HIS A 147 5.94 1.50 -1.50
N ALA A 148 4.71 1.26 -1.97
CA ALA A 148 3.82 2.36 -2.39
C ALA A 148 3.49 3.30 -1.22
N ILE A 149 3.20 2.74 -0.03
CA ILE A 149 2.98 3.54 1.19
C ILE A 149 4.24 4.30 1.59
N LYS A 150 5.40 3.62 1.61
CA LYS A 150 6.68 4.26 1.95
C LYS A 150 7.04 5.38 0.98
N ALA A 151 6.76 5.21 -0.31
CA ALA A 151 6.93 6.23 -1.34
C ALA A 151 6.07 7.46 -1.05
N ALA A 152 4.76 7.26 -0.75
CA ALA A 152 3.86 8.33 -0.37
C ALA A 152 4.35 9.10 0.86
N LEU A 153 4.67 8.37 1.94
CA LEU A 153 5.12 8.97 3.20
C LEU A 153 6.42 9.75 3.02
N SER A 154 7.42 9.16 2.34
CA SER A 154 8.73 9.80 2.13
C SER A 154 8.69 10.99 1.17
N ALA A 155 7.70 11.03 0.26
CA ALA A 155 7.48 12.19 -0.61
C ALA A 155 6.86 13.39 0.15
N ILE A 156 6.12 13.12 1.23
CA ILE A 156 5.46 14.15 2.05
C ILE A 156 6.40 14.64 3.16
N ASP A 157 7.07 13.72 3.84
CA ASP A 157 7.93 13.99 4.98
C ASP A 157 9.21 13.14 4.89
N GLY A 158 10.34 13.80 4.68
CA GLY A 158 11.65 13.18 4.52
C GLY A 158 12.17 12.41 5.74
N THR A 159 11.47 12.45 6.88
CA THR A 159 11.78 11.59 8.03
C THR A 159 11.39 10.13 7.80
N TYR A 160 10.43 9.88 6.90
CA TYR A 160 10.08 8.53 6.46
C TYR A 160 11.00 8.05 5.35
N THR A 161 11.37 6.78 5.41
CA THR A 161 12.26 6.14 4.43
C THR A 161 11.70 4.78 4.01
N PHE A 162 12.24 4.21 2.94
CA PHE A 162 11.89 2.87 2.48
C PHE A 162 12.33 1.76 3.47
N ARG A 163 13.11 2.09 4.49
CA ARG A 163 13.49 1.16 5.57
C ARG A 163 12.44 1.03 6.68
N HIS A 164 11.41 1.89 6.71
CA HIS A 164 10.34 1.77 7.70
C HIS A 164 9.57 0.47 7.54
N ALA A 165 9.32 -0.23 8.65
CA ALA A 165 8.49 -1.43 8.63
C ALA A 165 7.03 -1.06 8.39
N MET A 166 6.33 -1.83 7.56
CA MET A 166 4.90 -1.72 7.32
C MET A 166 4.24 -3.06 7.64
N ARG A 167 3.28 -3.07 8.56
CA ARG A 167 2.50 -4.26 8.89
C ARG A 167 1.52 -4.59 7.77
N ASN A 168 1.18 -5.87 7.56
CA ASN A 168 0.08 -6.25 6.68
C ASN A 168 -1.24 -5.66 7.20
N ALA A 169 -2.10 -5.27 6.30
CA ALA A 169 -3.42 -4.67 6.57
C ALA A 169 -3.39 -3.39 7.42
N CYS A 170 -2.22 -2.76 7.63
CA CYS A 170 -2.14 -1.49 8.35
C CYS A 170 -2.74 -0.34 7.54
N SER A 171 -3.28 0.64 8.26
CA SER A 171 -3.82 1.90 7.72
C SER A 171 -2.86 3.05 7.99
N ASN A 172 -2.75 3.97 7.01
CA ASN A 172 -1.90 5.16 7.08
C ASN A 172 -2.69 6.36 6.61
N TYR A 173 -2.85 7.36 7.45
CA TYR A 173 -3.74 8.49 7.24
C TYR A 173 -2.97 9.72 6.80
N ILE A 174 -3.41 10.32 5.70
CA ILE A 174 -2.83 11.50 5.07
C ILE A 174 -3.97 12.48 4.79
N THR A 175 -3.79 13.75 5.08
CA THR A 175 -4.72 14.80 4.70
C THR A 175 -4.12 15.68 3.62
N HIS A 176 -4.98 16.24 2.76
CA HIS A 176 -4.61 17.25 1.78
C HIS A 176 -5.45 18.50 1.97
N GLN A 177 -4.78 19.63 2.20
CA GLN A 177 -5.41 20.92 2.38
C GLN A 177 -4.51 22.04 1.86
N GLN A 178 -5.08 23.02 1.17
CA GLN A 178 -4.33 24.18 0.65
C GLN A 178 -3.12 23.79 -0.22
N GLY A 179 -3.24 22.72 -1.01
CA GLY A 179 -2.17 22.23 -1.90
C GLY A 179 -1.06 21.46 -1.19
N GLN A 180 -1.21 21.12 0.09
CA GLN A 180 -0.19 20.40 0.86
C GLN A 180 -0.74 19.11 1.45
N PHE A 181 0.07 18.05 1.36
CA PHE A 181 -0.17 16.79 2.07
C PHE A 181 0.44 16.85 3.47
N GLU A 182 -0.22 16.22 4.43
CA GLU A 182 0.26 16.08 5.80
C GLU A 182 -0.01 14.65 6.30
N VAL A 183 1.02 13.98 6.84
CA VAL A 183 0.90 12.66 7.45
C VAL A 183 0.28 12.79 8.83
N LYS A 184 -0.81 12.08 9.11
CA LYS A 184 -1.55 12.13 10.39
C LYS A 184 -1.29 10.92 11.27
N ALA A 185 -1.26 9.72 10.71
CA ALA A 185 -0.97 8.49 11.42
C ALA A 185 -0.35 7.47 10.48
N VAL A 186 0.53 6.64 10.99
CA VAL A 186 1.27 5.65 10.20
C VAL A 186 1.22 4.29 10.87
N ASN A 187 1.06 3.25 10.05
CA ASN A 187 1.16 1.85 10.47
C ASN A 187 0.17 1.47 11.59
N VAL A 188 -1.05 2.03 11.52
CA VAL A 188 -2.14 1.71 12.46
C VAL A 188 -2.61 0.29 12.18
N ALA A 189 -2.39 -0.63 13.12
CA ALA A 189 -2.69 -2.05 13.00
C ALA A 189 -3.09 -2.72 14.32
N ASP A 190 -3.51 -1.96 15.32
CA ASP A 190 -3.93 -2.50 16.64
C ASP A 190 -5.22 -3.33 16.53
N HIS A 191 -5.98 -3.14 15.46
CA HIS A 191 -7.18 -3.89 15.12
C HIS A 191 -6.88 -5.22 14.40
N ILE A 192 -5.63 -5.49 14.03
CA ILE A 192 -5.22 -6.67 13.27
C ILE A 192 -4.67 -7.74 14.22
N THR A 193 -5.26 -8.94 14.19
CA THR A 193 -4.72 -10.11 14.84
C THR A 193 -3.47 -10.57 14.08
N ASP A 194 -2.35 -10.74 14.75
CA ASP A 194 -1.06 -11.15 14.18
C ASP A 194 -0.63 -10.27 12.98
N PRO A 195 -0.38 -8.96 13.19
CA PRO A 195 0.10 -8.09 12.13
C PRO A 195 1.55 -8.46 11.80
N THR A 196 1.77 -9.28 10.78
CA THR A 196 3.12 -9.67 10.35
C THR A 196 3.90 -8.44 9.95
N ILE A 197 5.07 -8.25 10.55
CA ILE A 197 6.00 -7.19 10.21
C ILE A 197 7.01 -7.77 9.21
N MET A 198 7.01 -7.28 7.99
CA MET A 198 8.17 -7.44 7.11
C MET A 198 9.22 -6.40 7.52
N LYS A 199 10.37 -6.87 7.88
CA LYS A 199 11.55 -6.04 8.19
C LYS A 199 12.14 -5.45 6.93
#